data_160af1424bd809900167ffaea0ee5f04
#
_entry.id   160af1424bd809900167ffaea0ee5f04
#
_cell.length_a   1.000
_cell.length_b   1.000
_cell.length_c   1.000
_cell.angle_alpha   90.00
_cell.angle_beta   90.00
_cell.angle_gamma   90.00
#
_symmetry.space_group_name_H-M   'P 1'
#
loop_
_entity.id
_entity.type
_entity.pdbx_description
1 polymer ?
#
loop_
_entity_poly.entity_id
_entity_poly.type
_entity_poly.pdbx_seq_one_letter_code
_entity_poly.pdbx_strand_id
1 'polypeptide(L)'
;MTDDNYLKRKHMKTSRGIRNNNPLNIRRSADNWQGAREEQTDQSFVQFKSMAYGYRAAWKVLQTYYDRFCMQGKPFTVRNIISRWAPPDENDTEAYIRRVLKLSSIGGKENLLPPDNVDGYERLSGLLQAMTCIECGISPQEVDTEAICRGYRLAFPENNEELDKWLQAKDEYWNW
;
A
#
# COMPACT_ATOMS: atom_id res chain seq x y z
N MET A 1 20.49 -5.64 32.49
CA MET A 1 20.26 -5.88 31.06
C MET A 1 19.34 -4.76 30.62
N THR A 2 19.71 -3.83 30.16
CA THR A 2 20.62 -2.72 29.90
C THR A 2 20.02 -1.86 28.78
N ASP A 3 19.82 -0.62 29.15
CA ASP A 3 19.29 0.52 28.38
C ASP A 3 19.89 0.72 26.95
N ASP A 4 20.92 -0.03 26.61
CA ASP A 4 21.67 0.12 25.35
C ASP A 4 20.87 -0.32 24.10
N ASN A 5 19.93 -1.28 24.25
CA ASN A 5 19.07 -1.71 23.14
C ASN A 5 17.89 -0.74 22.89
N TYR A 6 17.46 -0.03 23.92
CA TYR A 6 16.41 0.99 23.78
C TYR A 6 16.95 2.24 23.06
N LEU A 7 18.19 2.62 23.39
CA LEU A 7 18.85 3.78 22.77
C LEU A 7 19.30 3.51 21.32
N LYS A 8 19.66 2.26 20.97
CA LYS A 8 19.95 1.89 19.57
C LYS A 8 18.70 1.93 18.67
N ARG A 9 17.50 1.64 19.19
CA ARG A 9 16.25 1.82 18.44
C ARG A 9 15.90 3.28 18.16
N LYS A 10 16.32 4.21 18.99
CA LYS A 10 16.06 5.66 18.86
C LYS A 10 16.86 6.34 17.73
N HIS A 11 17.88 5.65 17.17
CA HIS A 11 18.73 6.16 16.08
C HIS A 11 18.50 5.43 14.75
N MET A 12 17.53 4.55 14.63
CA MET A 12 17.14 4.02 13.34
C MET A 12 16.52 5.15 12.52
N LYS A 13 17.26 5.56 11.50
CA LYS A 13 16.85 6.61 10.57
C LYS A 13 15.52 6.19 9.94
N THR A 14 14.43 6.83 10.32
CA THR A 14 13.09 6.57 9.77
C THR A 14 13.18 6.55 8.24
N SER A 15 12.61 5.56 7.57
CA SER A 15 12.68 5.45 6.11
C SER A 15 12.08 6.68 5.43
N ARG A 16 12.52 6.95 4.21
CA ARG A 16 12.05 8.10 3.41
C ARG A 16 10.54 8.08 3.24
N GLY A 17 9.95 6.91 2.95
CA GLY A 17 8.53 6.74 2.79
C GLY A 17 7.74 7.12 4.06
N ILE A 18 8.22 6.71 5.23
CA ILE A 18 7.58 7.07 6.51
C ILE A 18 7.67 8.58 6.77
N ARG A 19 8.84 9.20 6.59
CA ARG A 19 9.00 10.67 6.78
C ARG A 19 8.11 11.49 5.86
N ASN A 20 7.85 10.99 4.66
CA ASN A 20 7.04 11.66 3.64
C ASN A 20 5.54 11.36 3.79
N ASN A 21 5.11 10.51 4.74
CA ASN A 21 3.77 9.94 4.76
C ASN A 21 3.39 9.29 3.42
N ASN A 22 4.35 8.71 2.74
CA ASN A 22 4.26 8.12 1.41
C ASN A 22 4.83 6.70 1.44
N PRO A 23 4.12 5.74 2.04
CA PRO A 23 4.64 4.41 2.39
C PRO A 23 5.07 3.59 1.18
N LEU A 24 4.59 3.93 0.01
CA LEU A 24 4.91 3.25 -1.25
C LEU A 24 5.77 4.08 -2.20
N ASN A 25 6.41 5.13 -1.70
CA ASN A 25 7.34 5.97 -2.45
C ASN A 25 6.78 6.45 -3.82
N ILE A 26 5.52 6.89 -3.83
CA ILE A 26 4.90 7.46 -5.04
C ILE A 26 5.73 8.65 -5.50
N ARG A 27 6.20 8.58 -6.75
CA ARG A 27 7.04 9.62 -7.35
C ARG A 27 6.25 10.90 -7.63
N ARG A 28 6.93 12.03 -7.56
CA ARG A 28 6.38 13.31 -8.01
C ARG A 28 6.13 13.26 -9.52
N SER A 29 4.98 13.79 -9.91
CA SER A 29 4.53 13.91 -11.30
C SER A 29 3.74 15.22 -11.44
N ALA A 30 3.10 15.42 -12.58
CA ALA A 30 2.14 16.50 -12.76
C ALA A 30 0.78 16.25 -12.08
N ASP A 31 0.60 15.07 -11.48
CA ASP A 31 -0.65 14.72 -10.81
C ASP A 31 -0.86 15.56 -9.55
N ASN A 32 -2.08 16.05 -9.40
CA ASN A 32 -2.49 16.81 -8.22
C ASN A 32 -3.10 15.86 -7.17
N TRP A 33 -2.24 15.30 -6.32
CA TRP A 33 -2.66 14.34 -5.31
C TRP A 33 -3.43 15.01 -4.17
N GLN A 34 -4.64 14.53 -3.90
CA GLN A 34 -5.39 14.95 -2.72
C GLN A 34 -4.59 14.63 -1.45
N GLY A 35 -4.48 15.60 -0.55
CA GLY A 35 -3.74 15.48 0.70
C GLY A 35 -2.22 15.59 0.56
N ALA A 36 -1.70 15.95 -0.61
CA ALA A 36 -0.32 16.38 -0.72
C ALA A 36 -0.06 17.62 0.15
N ARG A 37 1.15 17.75 0.72
CA ARG A 37 1.57 18.96 1.42
C ARG A 37 1.68 20.10 0.41
N GLU A 38 1.42 21.32 0.83
CA GLU A 38 1.61 22.51 0.00
C GLU A 38 3.09 22.70 -0.35
N GLU A 39 3.95 22.57 0.65
CA GLU A 39 5.39 22.58 0.47
C GLU A 39 5.92 21.14 0.31
N GLN A 40 6.62 20.90 -0.79
CA GLN A 40 7.23 19.63 -1.16
C GLN A 40 8.75 19.78 -1.16
N THR A 41 9.39 19.39 -0.07
CA THR A 41 10.86 19.47 0.09
C THR A 41 11.60 18.27 -0.47
N ASP A 42 10.91 17.14 -0.69
CA ASP A 42 11.48 15.96 -1.34
C ASP A 42 11.45 16.12 -2.86
N GLN A 43 12.62 16.02 -3.51
CA GLN A 43 12.75 16.25 -4.95
C GLN A 43 12.13 15.15 -5.82
N SER A 44 11.98 13.93 -5.29
CA SER A 44 11.62 12.74 -6.09
C SER A 44 10.24 12.19 -5.72
N PHE A 45 9.85 12.26 -4.46
CA PHE A 45 8.65 11.61 -3.94
C PHE A 45 7.67 12.63 -3.37
N VAL A 46 6.37 12.33 -3.54
CA VAL A 46 5.31 13.14 -2.96
C VAL A 46 5.37 13.07 -1.44
N GLN A 47 5.15 14.21 -0.78
CA GLN A 47 4.96 14.30 0.66
C GLN A 47 3.49 14.54 0.97
N PHE A 48 2.88 13.66 1.77
CA PHE A 48 1.48 13.76 2.14
C PHE A 48 1.29 14.35 3.56
N LYS A 49 0.11 14.91 3.82
CA LYS A 49 -0.28 15.47 5.13
C LYS A 49 -0.39 14.37 6.20
N SER A 50 -0.78 13.15 5.80
CA SER A 50 -0.83 11.98 6.69
C SER A 50 -0.58 10.68 5.91
N MET A 51 -0.29 9.60 6.64
CA MET A 51 -0.11 8.25 6.08
C MET A 51 -1.36 7.78 5.32
N ALA A 52 -2.57 8.12 5.81
CA ALA A 52 -3.82 7.79 5.13
C ALA A 52 -3.90 8.39 3.72
N TYR A 53 -3.42 9.63 3.52
CA TYR A 53 -3.37 10.20 2.16
C TYR A 53 -2.33 9.55 1.26
N GLY A 54 -1.21 9.08 1.82
CA GLY A 54 -0.25 8.26 1.07
C GLY A 54 -0.87 6.95 0.60
N TYR A 55 -1.59 6.26 1.48
CA TYR A 55 -2.33 5.05 1.08
C TYR A 55 -3.51 5.34 0.14
N ARG A 56 -4.21 6.47 0.32
CA ARG A 56 -5.22 6.88 -0.66
C ARG A 56 -4.64 6.97 -2.07
N ALA A 57 -3.48 7.59 -2.20
CA ALA A 57 -2.80 7.67 -3.49
C ALA A 57 -2.45 6.28 -4.04
N ALA A 58 -1.95 5.37 -3.18
CA ALA A 58 -1.65 4.00 -3.57
C ALA A 58 -2.91 3.24 -4.06
N TRP A 59 -4.03 3.35 -3.36
CA TRP A 59 -5.31 2.78 -3.79
C TRP A 59 -5.73 3.29 -5.18
N LYS A 60 -5.60 4.60 -5.44
CA LYS A 60 -5.92 5.19 -6.75
C LYS A 60 -4.96 4.74 -7.86
N VAL A 61 -3.68 4.52 -7.55
CA VAL A 61 -2.73 3.92 -8.50
C VAL A 61 -3.13 2.49 -8.84
N LEU A 62 -3.50 1.67 -7.84
CA LEU A 62 -3.97 0.31 -8.07
C LEU A 62 -5.24 0.29 -8.93
N GLN A 63 -6.19 1.21 -8.71
CA GLN A 63 -7.38 1.34 -9.56
C GLN A 63 -6.99 1.66 -11.00
N THR A 64 -6.07 2.61 -11.21
CA THR A 64 -5.57 2.94 -12.54
C THR A 64 -4.91 1.73 -13.23
N TYR A 65 -4.22 0.88 -12.45
CA TYR A 65 -3.61 -0.35 -13.00
C TYR A 65 -4.68 -1.37 -13.36
N TYR A 66 -5.67 -1.57 -12.50
CA TYR A 66 -6.80 -2.46 -12.76
C TYR A 66 -7.50 -2.08 -14.06
N ASP A 67 -7.93 -0.82 -14.19
CA ASP A 67 -8.64 -0.32 -15.38
C ASP A 67 -7.82 -0.53 -16.65
N ARG A 68 -6.52 -0.20 -16.59
CA ARG A 68 -5.61 -0.37 -17.73
C ARG A 68 -5.39 -1.82 -18.12
N PHE A 69 -5.26 -2.73 -17.12
CA PHE A 69 -5.10 -4.16 -17.39
C PHE A 69 -6.38 -4.76 -17.98
N CYS A 70 -7.55 -4.37 -17.48
CA CYS A 70 -8.83 -4.76 -18.07
C CYS A 70 -8.95 -4.35 -19.53
N MET A 71 -8.62 -3.09 -19.87
CA MET A 71 -8.62 -2.62 -21.25
C MET A 71 -7.65 -3.39 -22.16
N GLN A 72 -6.57 -3.95 -21.59
CA GLN A 72 -5.58 -4.75 -22.32
C GLN A 72 -5.88 -6.26 -22.31
N GLY A 73 -6.98 -6.70 -21.70
CA GLY A 73 -7.29 -8.12 -21.50
C GLY A 73 -6.27 -8.86 -20.60
N LYS A 74 -5.57 -8.13 -19.73
CA LYS A 74 -4.57 -8.69 -18.81
C LYS A 74 -5.18 -8.94 -17.44
N PRO A 75 -4.82 -10.04 -16.77
CA PRO A 75 -5.31 -10.32 -15.41
C PRO A 75 -4.67 -9.36 -14.38
N PHE A 76 -5.43 -9.02 -13.35
CA PHE A 76 -4.96 -8.18 -12.24
C PHE A 76 -4.31 -9.05 -11.15
N THR A 77 -3.08 -9.47 -11.39
CA THR A 77 -2.29 -10.35 -10.50
C THR A 77 -1.16 -9.59 -9.82
N VAL A 78 -0.68 -10.11 -8.68
CA VAL A 78 0.52 -9.55 -8.01
C VAL A 78 1.67 -9.38 -8.99
N ARG A 79 1.94 -10.37 -9.86
CA ARG A 79 3.01 -10.28 -10.85
C ARG A 79 2.84 -9.08 -11.77
N ASN A 80 1.67 -8.90 -12.35
CA ASN A 80 1.42 -7.79 -13.29
C ASN A 80 1.45 -6.42 -12.59
N ILE A 81 0.92 -6.35 -11.35
CA ILE A 81 0.96 -5.14 -10.53
C ILE A 81 2.41 -4.75 -10.24
N ILE A 82 3.21 -5.68 -9.69
CA ILE A 82 4.59 -5.39 -9.29
C ILE A 82 5.49 -5.13 -10.51
N SER A 83 5.30 -5.85 -11.63
CA SER A 83 6.04 -5.57 -12.86
C SER A 83 5.78 -4.16 -13.41
N ARG A 84 4.61 -3.61 -13.13
CA ARG A 84 4.28 -2.22 -13.48
C ARG A 84 4.79 -1.22 -12.45
N TRP A 85 4.74 -1.58 -11.15
CA TRP A 85 5.17 -0.73 -10.05
C TRP A 85 6.69 -0.55 -10.02
N ALA A 86 7.42 -1.65 -10.13
CA ALA A 86 8.86 -1.73 -10.05
C ALA A 86 9.40 -2.47 -11.31
N PRO A 87 9.47 -1.81 -12.46
CA PRO A 87 9.84 -2.43 -13.72
C PRO A 87 11.29 -2.94 -13.71
N PRO A 88 11.62 -3.98 -14.50
CA PRO A 88 12.90 -4.70 -14.40
C PRO A 88 14.12 -3.93 -14.91
N ASP A 89 13.94 -2.85 -15.63
CA ASP A 89 14.98 -1.93 -16.05
C ASP A 89 15.52 -1.06 -14.88
N GLU A 90 14.73 -0.90 -13.81
CA GLU A 90 15.10 -0.11 -12.64
C GLU A 90 15.23 -0.96 -11.36
N ASN A 91 14.75 -2.22 -11.33
CA ASN A 91 14.59 -3.00 -10.11
C ASN A 91 14.86 -4.50 -10.32
N ASP A 92 15.16 -5.22 -9.23
CA ASP A 92 15.02 -6.68 -9.18
C ASP A 92 13.54 -7.03 -8.94
N THR A 93 12.75 -6.92 -10.01
CA THR A 93 11.30 -7.14 -10.01
C THR A 93 10.93 -8.54 -9.52
N GLU A 94 11.69 -9.57 -9.91
CA GLU A 94 11.43 -10.96 -9.49
C GLU A 94 11.66 -11.17 -7.99
N ALA A 95 12.70 -10.55 -7.41
CA ALA A 95 12.89 -10.59 -5.96
C ALA A 95 11.77 -9.84 -5.23
N TYR A 96 11.32 -8.71 -5.76
CA TYR A 96 10.18 -7.96 -5.21
C TYR A 96 8.91 -8.83 -5.22
N ILE A 97 8.57 -9.45 -6.36
CA ILE A 97 7.41 -10.34 -6.49
C ILE A 97 7.46 -11.46 -5.45
N ARG A 98 8.59 -12.19 -5.36
CA ARG A 98 8.75 -13.29 -4.38
C ARG A 98 8.52 -12.81 -2.94
N ARG A 99 9.04 -11.64 -2.57
CA ARG A 99 8.87 -11.08 -1.22
C ARG A 99 7.41 -10.70 -0.95
N VAL A 100 6.73 -10.06 -1.92
CA VAL A 100 5.31 -9.69 -1.79
C VAL A 100 4.45 -10.94 -1.62
N LEU A 101 4.61 -11.95 -2.46
CA LEU A 101 3.84 -13.20 -2.36
C LEU A 101 4.04 -13.88 -0.99
N LYS A 102 5.27 -13.87 -0.48
CA LYS A 102 5.57 -14.42 0.86
C LYS A 102 4.90 -13.65 1.99
N LEU A 103 4.86 -12.32 1.91
CA LEU A 103 4.34 -11.45 2.98
C LEU A 103 2.82 -11.31 2.95
N SER A 104 2.21 -11.30 1.76
CA SER A 104 0.77 -11.07 1.59
C SER A 104 -0.07 -12.35 1.62
N SER A 105 0.55 -13.54 1.51
CA SER A 105 -0.16 -14.82 1.36
C SER A 105 -1.14 -14.87 0.18
N ILE A 106 -0.92 -14.04 -0.84
CA ILE A 106 -1.70 -14.02 -2.09
C ILE A 106 -1.13 -15.07 -3.04
N GLY A 107 -2.00 -15.81 -3.73
CA GLY A 107 -1.57 -16.78 -4.75
C GLY A 107 -0.92 -16.10 -5.95
N GLY A 108 0.21 -16.63 -6.44
CA GLY A 108 0.98 -16.01 -7.53
C GLY A 108 0.24 -15.88 -8.86
N LYS A 109 -0.81 -16.69 -9.07
CA LYS A 109 -1.70 -16.66 -10.26
C LYS A 109 -3.10 -16.15 -9.93
N GLU A 110 -3.34 -15.74 -8.69
CA GLU A 110 -4.64 -15.23 -8.25
C GLU A 110 -4.98 -13.95 -9.02
N ASN A 111 -6.15 -13.93 -9.67
CA ASN A 111 -6.69 -12.73 -10.30
C ASN A 111 -7.47 -11.97 -9.23
N LEU A 112 -6.95 -10.83 -8.84
CA LEU A 112 -7.50 -10.01 -7.77
C LEU A 112 -8.72 -9.22 -8.25
N LEU A 113 -9.62 -8.94 -7.32
CA LEU A 113 -10.78 -8.09 -7.58
C LEU A 113 -10.38 -6.61 -7.71
N PRO A 114 -11.22 -5.77 -8.33
CA PRO A 114 -10.92 -4.35 -8.48
C PRO A 114 -10.77 -3.64 -7.13
N PRO A 115 -9.92 -2.61 -7.04
CA PRO A 115 -9.72 -1.87 -5.79
C PRO A 115 -10.96 -1.14 -5.26
N ASP A 116 -11.85 -0.71 -6.14
CA ASP A 116 -13.13 -0.06 -5.79
C ASP A 116 -14.24 -1.05 -5.42
N ASN A 117 -13.93 -2.32 -5.22
CA ASN A 117 -14.84 -3.35 -4.72
C ASN A 117 -14.42 -3.77 -3.31
N VAL A 118 -15.35 -3.75 -2.35
CA VAL A 118 -15.08 -4.10 -0.94
C VAL A 118 -14.61 -5.55 -0.79
N ASP A 119 -15.07 -6.48 -1.61
CA ASP A 119 -14.61 -7.87 -1.61
C ASP A 119 -13.12 -7.99 -1.99
N GLY A 120 -12.59 -7.02 -2.75
CA GLY A 120 -11.17 -6.93 -3.08
C GLY A 120 -10.32 -6.33 -1.96
N TYR A 121 -10.94 -5.63 -1.00
CA TYR A 121 -10.24 -4.87 0.03
C TYR A 121 -9.24 -5.71 0.83
N GLU A 122 -9.64 -6.89 1.33
CA GLU A 122 -8.77 -7.73 2.17
C GLU A 122 -7.47 -8.12 1.47
N ARG A 123 -7.57 -8.62 0.23
CA ARG A 123 -6.41 -9.03 -0.55
C ARG A 123 -5.51 -7.86 -0.91
N LEU A 124 -6.09 -6.77 -1.34
CA LEU A 124 -5.33 -5.58 -1.75
C LEU A 124 -4.76 -4.80 -0.57
N SER A 125 -5.42 -4.78 0.60
CA SER A 125 -4.83 -4.22 1.82
C SER A 125 -3.61 -5.04 2.27
N GLY A 126 -3.68 -6.38 2.20
CA GLY A 126 -2.54 -7.26 2.44
C GLY A 126 -1.39 -7.05 1.43
N LEU A 127 -1.72 -6.81 0.16
CA LEU A 127 -0.74 -6.43 -0.87
C LEU A 127 -0.04 -5.10 -0.49
N LEU A 128 -0.80 -4.06 -0.15
CA LEU A 128 -0.24 -2.76 0.25
C LEU A 128 0.61 -2.85 1.51
N GLN A 129 0.22 -3.67 2.49
CA GLN A 129 1.03 -3.95 3.68
C GLN A 129 2.36 -4.59 3.29
N ALA A 130 2.35 -5.63 2.46
CA ALA A 130 3.56 -6.30 1.99
C ALA A 130 4.49 -5.36 1.21
N MET A 131 3.93 -4.54 0.33
CA MET A 131 4.69 -3.53 -0.43
C MET A 131 5.30 -2.49 0.53
N THR A 132 4.57 -2.01 1.52
CA THR A 132 5.08 -1.06 2.54
C THR A 132 6.27 -1.64 3.31
N CYS A 133 6.21 -2.92 3.69
CA CYS A 133 7.35 -3.59 4.34
C CYS A 133 8.61 -3.54 3.48
N ILE A 134 8.46 -3.72 2.17
CA ILE A 134 9.58 -3.72 1.22
C ILE A 134 10.11 -2.29 1.00
N GLU A 135 9.22 -1.35 0.71
CA GLU A 135 9.56 0.05 0.40
C GLU A 135 10.17 0.80 1.60
N CYS A 136 9.63 0.52 2.80
CA CYS A 136 10.06 1.20 4.02
C CYS A 136 11.07 0.42 4.84
N GLY A 137 11.33 -0.85 4.53
CA GLY A 137 12.24 -1.70 5.29
C GLY A 137 11.77 -1.97 6.71
N ILE A 138 10.47 -2.09 6.92
CA ILE A 138 9.82 -2.35 8.23
C ILE A 138 9.17 -3.72 8.27
N SER A 139 8.89 -4.23 9.47
CA SER A 139 8.17 -5.48 9.66
C SER A 139 6.66 -5.30 9.46
N PRO A 140 5.89 -6.39 9.19
CA PRO A 140 4.43 -6.30 9.06
C PRO A 140 3.73 -5.71 10.28
N GLN A 141 4.26 -5.92 11.49
CA GLN A 141 3.72 -5.40 12.74
C GLN A 141 3.91 -3.89 12.91
N GLU A 142 4.84 -3.29 12.16
CA GLU A 142 5.11 -1.86 12.19
C GLU A 142 4.28 -1.08 11.16
N VAL A 143 3.58 -1.79 10.26
CA VAL A 143 2.72 -1.14 9.26
C VAL A 143 1.45 -0.63 9.92
N ASP A 144 1.12 0.65 9.69
CA ASP A 144 -0.14 1.26 10.10
C ASP A 144 -1.30 0.77 9.21
N THR A 145 -1.89 -0.37 9.59
CA THR A 145 -3.01 -0.98 8.87
C THR A 145 -4.30 -0.15 8.98
N GLU A 146 -4.45 0.63 10.05
CA GLU A 146 -5.55 1.59 10.18
C GLU A 146 -5.44 2.72 9.13
N ALA A 147 -4.22 3.19 8.87
CA ALA A 147 -4.00 4.16 7.80
C ALA A 147 -4.28 3.57 6.40
N ILE A 148 -4.05 2.27 6.16
CA ILE A 148 -4.46 1.58 4.93
C ILE A 148 -5.99 1.65 4.78
N CYS A 149 -6.72 1.31 5.84
CA CYS A 149 -8.20 1.37 5.85
C CYS A 149 -8.71 2.80 5.64
N ARG A 150 -8.16 3.78 6.37
CA ARG A 150 -8.51 5.21 6.18
C ARG A 150 -8.19 5.68 4.77
N GLY A 151 -7.10 5.22 4.19
CA GLY A 151 -6.73 5.50 2.80
C GLY A 151 -7.75 4.96 1.79
N TYR A 152 -8.26 3.74 2.01
CA TYR A 152 -9.36 3.17 1.22
C TYR A 152 -10.61 4.03 1.29
N ARG A 153 -11.05 4.39 2.49
CA ARG A 153 -12.23 5.24 2.72
C ARG A 153 -12.14 6.59 2.01
N LEU A 154 -10.95 7.16 1.98
CA LEU A 154 -10.68 8.42 1.26
C LEU A 154 -10.60 8.23 -0.27
N ALA A 155 -10.21 7.05 -0.73
CA ALA A 155 -10.12 6.74 -2.16
C ALA A 155 -11.49 6.41 -2.77
N PHE A 156 -12.36 5.73 -2.02
CA PHE A 156 -13.65 5.20 -2.45
C PHE A 156 -14.73 5.51 -1.39
N PRO A 157 -15.08 6.78 -1.19
CA PRO A 157 -16.02 7.18 -0.14
C PRO A 157 -17.42 6.58 -0.32
N GLU A 158 -17.80 6.23 -1.54
CA GLU A 158 -19.05 5.55 -1.88
C GLU A 158 -19.15 4.15 -1.26
N ASN A 159 -18.03 3.50 -0.95
CA ASN A 159 -17.99 2.14 -0.41
C ASN A 159 -17.95 2.11 1.13
N ASN A 160 -17.96 3.25 1.82
CA ASN A 160 -17.73 3.28 3.27
C ASN A 160 -18.77 2.47 4.07
N GLU A 161 -20.05 2.56 3.72
CA GLU A 161 -21.11 1.79 4.40
C GLU A 161 -20.94 0.28 4.20
N GLU A 162 -20.57 -0.14 2.99
CA GLU A 162 -20.34 -1.55 2.68
C GLU A 162 -19.09 -2.07 3.38
N LEU A 163 -18.03 -1.28 3.42
CA LEU A 163 -16.80 -1.60 4.16
C LEU A 163 -17.09 -1.75 5.66
N ASP A 164 -17.91 -0.88 6.25
CA ASP A 164 -18.27 -0.99 7.68
C ASP A 164 -18.98 -2.31 7.97
N LYS A 165 -19.93 -2.71 7.14
CA LYS A 165 -20.63 -4.00 7.26
C LYS A 165 -19.66 -5.17 7.12
N TRP A 166 -18.73 -5.08 6.18
CA TRP A 166 -17.72 -6.12 5.95
C TRP A 166 -16.78 -6.27 7.15
N LEU A 167 -16.27 -5.15 7.72
CA LEU A 167 -15.40 -5.14 8.90
C LEU A 167 -16.13 -5.72 10.11
N GLN A 168 -17.37 -5.30 10.37
CA GLN A 168 -18.19 -5.83 11.47
C GLN A 168 -18.39 -7.33 11.35
N ALA A 169 -18.72 -7.85 10.17
CA ALA A 169 -18.89 -9.28 9.94
C ALA A 169 -17.61 -10.08 10.21
N LYS A 170 -16.43 -9.50 9.90
CA LYS A 170 -15.12 -10.11 10.22
C LYS A 170 -14.87 -10.16 11.72
N ASP A 171 -15.13 -9.09 12.45
CA ASP A 171 -14.93 -9.04 13.91
C ASP A 171 -15.84 -10.07 14.62
N GLU A 172 -17.07 -10.23 14.16
CA GLU A 172 -17.99 -11.24 14.69
C GLU A 172 -17.50 -12.67 14.42
N TYR A 173 -16.91 -12.93 13.25
CA TYR A 173 -16.39 -14.26 12.89
C TYR A 173 -15.16 -14.68 13.71
N TRP A 174 -14.28 -13.76 14.11
CA TRP A 174 -13.05 -14.07 14.84
C TRP A 174 -13.21 -14.05 16.37
N ASN A 175 -14.37 -13.66 16.90
CA ASN A 175 -14.67 -13.64 18.33
C ASN A 175 -15.37 -14.93 18.83
N TRP A 176 -15.37 -16.02 18.04
CA TRP A 176 -15.80 -17.40 18.40
C TRP A 176 -14.55 -18.29 18.57
#